data_ba2e072a1a3a0b92f17561bba8f03bd8
#
_entry.id   ba2e072a1a3a0b92f17561bba8f03bd8
#
_cell.length_a   1.000
_cell.length_b   1.000
_cell.length_c   1.000
_cell.angle_alpha   90.00
_cell.angle_beta   90.00
_cell.angle_gamma   90.00
#
_symmetry.space_group_name_H-M   'P 1'
#
loop_
_entity.id
_entity.type
_entity.pdbx_description
1 polymer ?
#
loop_
_entity_poly.entity_id
_entity_poly.type
_entity_poly.pdbx_seq_one_letter_code
_entity_poly.pdbx_strand_id
1 'polypeptide(L)'
;MHHWQIASTDIIYTTGVVPAISAVIKALTLPGDQVIVQGPVYNCFYSSIRNNGCETVSNPLTYDKTTQSYRMDLDDLDRKLAHERARLMLLCNPHNPGGRVWTRKELIAVASLCVKHGVQLVSDEIHGELTLHNNRYTPIGTLPEELSANTITCCSPTKAFNIAGLQIANIVCKEPKVRERINRAININE
;
A
#
# COMPACT_ATOMS: atom_id res chain seq x y z
N MET A 1 13.19 -7.16 -14.16
CA MET A 1 12.23 -8.23 -13.93
C MET A 1 10.78 -7.74 -14.13
N HIS A 2 10.34 -6.67 -13.49
CA HIS A 2 8.97 -6.15 -13.63
C HIS A 2 8.85 -4.92 -14.54
N HIS A 3 9.88 -4.54 -15.27
CA HIS A 3 9.95 -3.36 -16.16
C HIS A 3 9.55 -2.05 -15.47
N TRP A 4 9.78 -1.96 -14.16
CA TRP A 4 9.54 -0.76 -13.37
C TRP A 4 10.80 0.12 -13.35
N GLN A 5 10.69 1.32 -13.89
CA GLN A 5 11.76 2.32 -13.89
C GLN A 5 11.72 3.12 -12.58
N ILE A 6 12.76 3.00 -11.77
CA ILE A 6 12.90 3.66 -10.46
C ILE A 6 14.25 4.37 -10.46
N ALA A 7 14.27 5.66 -10.15
CA ALA A 7 15.51 6.37 -9.87
C ALA A 7 15.97 6.08 -8.43
N SER A 8 17.28 6.08 -8.19
CA SER A 8 17.80 5.90 -6.82
C SER A 8 17.30 6.98 -5.85
N THR A 9 17.03 8.18 -6.37
CA THR A 9 16.44 9.30 -5.64
C THR A 9 14.98 9.09 -5.21
N ASP A 10 14.29 8.11 -5.79
CA ASP A 10 12.90 7.79 -5.44
C ASP A 10 12.79 6.86 -4.24
N ILE A 11 13.93 6.35 -3.74
CA ILE A 11 13.99 5.30 -2.73
C ILE A 11 14.36 5.89 -1.37
N ILE A 12 13.58 5.52 -0.34
CA ILE A 12 13.88 5.75 1.07
C ILE A 12 14.09 4.39 1.73
N TYR A 13 15.20 4.21 2.44
CA TYR A 13 15.50 2.98 3.17
C TYR A 13 14.85 3.00 4.55
N THR A 14 14.35 1.82 4.97
CA THR A 14 13.76 1.61 6.29
C THR A 14 14.14 0.23 6.84
N THR A 15 13.88 0.02 8.13
CA THR A 15 14.21 -1.23 8.83
C THR A 15 13.16 -2.34 8.61
N GLY A 16 12.06 -2.05 7.90
CA GLY A 16 11.00 -3.01 7.62
C GLY A 16 9.78 -2.34 7.02
N VAL A 17 8.89 -3.13 6.41
CA VAL A 17 7.67 -2.61 5.77
C VAL A 17 6.67 -2.06 6.80
N VAL A 18 6.56 -2.64 7.99
CA VAL A 18 5.68 -2.11 9.05
C VAL A 18 6.16 -0.73 9.54
N PRO A 19 7.45 -0.52 9.86
CA PRO A 19 7.99 0.83 10.10
C PRO A 19 7.79 1.78 8.92
N ALA A 20 7.96 1.31 7.68
CA ALA A 20 7.72 2.10 6.47
C ALA A 20 6.28 2.63 6.41
N ILE A 21 5.29 1.74 6.54
CA ILE A 21 3.86 2.09 6.54
C ILE A 21 3.55 3.07 7.67
N SER A 22 4.07 2.83 8.89
CA SER A 22 3.86 3.74 10.02
C SER A 22 4.43 5.12 9.75
N ALA A 23 5.64 5.21 9.16
CA ALA A 23 6.25 6.49 8.79
C ALA A 23 5.44 7.22 7.70
N VAL A 24 4.91 6.50 6.70
CA VAL A 24 4.05 7.08 5.67
C VAL A 24 2.76 7.63 6.28
N ILE A 25 2.08 6.87 7.15
CA ILE A 25 0.87 7.34 7.85
C ILE A 25 1.21 8.61 8.65
N LYS A 26 2.25 8.57 9.49
CA LYS A 26 2.70 9.72 10.30
C LYS A 26 3.00 10.97 9.44
N ALA A 27 3.59 10.76 8.26
CA ALA A 27 3.96 11.86 7.37
C ALA A 27 2.75 12.52 6.69
N LEU A 28 1.72 11.75 6.36
CA LEU A 28 0.68 12.16 5.41
C LEU A 28 -0.71 12.34 6.04
N THR A 29 -0.87 12.01 7.32
CA THR A 29 -2.14 12.16 8.04
C THR A 29 -2.01 13.00 9.29
N LEU A 30 -3.15 13.38 9.84
CA LEU A 30 -3.31 13.96 11.16
C LEU A 30 -4.17 13.05 12.05
N PRO A 31 -4.09 13.14 13.38
CA PRO A 31 -5.00 12.42 14.27
C PRO A 31 -6.47 12.66 13.88
N GLY A 32 -7.25 11.58 13.79
CA GLY A 32 -8.64 11.61 13.34
C GLY A 32 -8.85 11.47 11.83
N ASP A 33 -7.80 11.53 11.01
CA ASP A 33 -7.90 11.20 9.60
C ASP A 33 -8.22 9.70 9.39
N GLN A 34 -8.89 9.40 8.28
CA GLN A 34 -9.29 8.06 7.93
C GLN A 34 -8.29 7.39 6.99
N VAL A 35 -7.95 6.14 7.32
CA VAL A 35 -7.12 5.26 6.49
C VAL A 35 -7.93 4.04 6.11
N ILE A 36 -8.15 3.84 4.80
CA ILE A 36 -8.94 2.75 4.26
C ILE A 36 -8.09 1.49 4.14
N VAL A 37 -8.64 0.33 4.54
CA VAL A 37 -8.02 -0.98 4.40
C VAL A 37 -9.02 -1.99 3.85
N GLN A 38 -8.54 -3.03 3.17
CA GLN A 38 -9.37 -4.08 2.58
C GLN A 38 -9.29 -5.37 3.42
N GLY A 39 -10.19 -5.45 4.41
CA GLY A 39 -10.23 -6.62 5.32
C GLY A 39 -10.84 -7.88 4.66
N PRO A 40 -10.41 -9.11 5.12
CA PRO A 40 -9.34 -9.34 6.09
C PRO A 40 -7.96 -9.01 5.52
N VAL A 41 -7.14 -8.28 6.26
CA VAL A 41 -5.81 -7.86 5.83
C VAL A 41 -4.81 -8.00 6.97
N TYR A 42 -3.53 -7.90 6.68
CA TYR A 42 -2.44 -8.02 7.64
C TYR A 42 -2.68 -7.14 8.88
N ASN A 43 -2.64 -7.76 10.07
CA ASN A 43 -3.06 -7.15 11.32
C ASN A 43 -2.24 -5.90 11.70
N CYS A 44 -0.97 -5.82 11.28
CA CYS A 44 -0.14 -4.65 11.56
C CYS A 44 -0.63 -3.36 10.86
N PHE A 45 -1.47 -3.44 9.81
CA PHE A 45 -2.10 -2.25 9.24
C PHE A 45 -2.97 -1.55 10.29
N TYR A 46 -3.80 -2.32 11.00
CA TYR A 46 -4.68 -1.78 12.04
C TYR A 46 -3.91 -1.14 13.20
N SER A 47 -2.82 -1.79 13.66
CA SER A 47 -2.00 -1.23 14.72
C SER A 47 -1.23 0.01 14.26
N SER A 48 -0.68 0.03 13.04
CA SER A 48 0.02 1.19 12.49
C SER A 48 -0.92 2.40 12.36
N ILE A 49 -2.17 2.19 11.94
CA ILE A 49 -3.17 3.24 11.83
C ILE A 49 -3.51 3.81 13.22
N ARG A 50 -3.88 2.93 14.17
CA ARG A 50 -4.24 3.37 15.53
C ARG A 50 -3.11 4.07 16.27
N ASN A 51 -1.88 3.56 16.13
CA ASN A 51 -0.70 4.14 16.80
C ASN A 51 -0.35 5.54 16.28
N ASN A 52 -0.82 5.91 15.09
CA ASN A 52 -0.70 7.25 14.54
C ASN A 52 -1.95 8.12 14.80
N GLY A 53 -2.88 7.66 15.64
CA GLY A 53 -4.09 8.42 16.01
C GLY A 53 -5.15 8.49 14.91
N CYS A 54 -5.04 7.67 13.87
CA CYS A 54 -5.95 7.64 12.75
C CYS A 54 -7.10 6.64 12.95
N GLU A 55 -8.19 6.86 12.24
CA GLU A 55 -9.35 5.98 12.19
C GLU A 55 -9.19 4.95 11.07
N THR A 56 -9.44 3.68 11.39
CA THR A 56 -9.44 2.62 10.38
C THR A 56 -10.83 2.49 9.75
N VAL A 57 -10.91 2.63 8.43
CA VAL A 57 -12.13 2.42 7.66
C VAL A 57 -12.00 1.13 6.84
N SER A 58 -12.87 0.16 7.09
CA SER A 58 -12.82 -1.12 6.38
C SER A 58 -13.63 -1.07 5.09
N ASN A 59 -13.00 -1.42 3.96
CA ASN A 59 -13.64 -1.83 2.73
C ASN A 59 -13.49 -3.36 2.63
N PRO A 60 -14.47 -4.16 3.13
CA PRO A 60 -14.30 -5.59 3.25
C PRO A 60 -14.24 -6.27 1.87
N LEU A 61 -13.31 -7.21 1.74
CA LEU A 61 -13.27 -8.09 0.57
C LEU A 61 -14.42 -9.09 0.64
N THR A 62 -15.05 -9.36 -0.49
CA THR A 62 -16.09 -10.37 -0.61
C THR A 62 -15.49 -11.70 -1.06
N TYR A 63 -15.74 -12.77 -0.30
CA TYR A 63 -15.31 -14.12 -0.68
C TYR A 63 -16.33 -14.78 -1.60
N ASP A 64 -15.90 -15.12 -2.80
CA ASP A 64 -16.70 -15.89 -3.77
C ASP A 64 -16.42 -17.40 -3.60
N LYS A 65 -17.42 -18.13 -3.11
CA LYS A 65 -17.32 -19.59 -2.86
C LYS A 65 -17.14 -20.39 -4.16
N THR A 66 -17.64 -19.89 -5.29
CA THR A 66 -17.57 -20.60 -6.59
C THR A 66 -16.15 -20.55 -7.16
N THR A 67 -15.53 -19.37 -7.13
CA THR A 67 -14.16 -19.18 -7.60
C THR A 67 -13.12 -19.39 -6.50
N GLN A 68 -13.55 -19.63 -5.27
CA GLN A 68 -12.70 -19.75 -4.08
C GLN A 68 -11.71 -18.56 -3.93
N SER A 69 -12.18 -17.36 -4.22
CA SER A 69 -11.33 -16.18 -4.31
C SER A 69 -12.00 -14.95 -3.70
N TYR A 70 -11.18 -14.01 -3.22
CA TYR A 70 -11.65 -12.72 -2.75
C TYR A 70 -11.81 -11.72 -3.91
N ARG A 71 -12.79 -10.82 -3.79
CA ARG A 71 -13.04 -9.71 -4.73
C ARG A 71 -13.12 -8.40 -3.98
N MET A 72 -12.73 -7.31 -4.62
CA MET A 72 -12.90 -5.96 -4.12
C MET A 72 -14.32 -5.48 -4.37
N ASP A 73 -14.92 -4.81 -3.39
CA ASP A 73 -16.15 -4.03 -3.57
C ASP A 73 -15.75 -2.58 -3.91
N LEU A 74 -15.73 -2.29 -5.21
CA LEU A 74 -15.31 -0.98 -5.72
C LEU A 74 -16.36 0.11 -5.47
N ASP A 75 -17.65 -0.23 -5.42
CA ASP A 75 -18.72 0.73 -5.12
C ASP A 75 -18.67 1.17 -3.66
N ASP A 76 -18.43 0.22 -2.73
CA ASP A 76 -18.20 0.54 -1.33
C ASP A 76 -16.90 1.34 -1.14
N LEU A 77 -15.84 0.99 -1.88
CA LEU A 77 -14.59 1.73 -1.86
C LEU A 77 -14.77 3.18 -2.32
N ASP A 78 -15.49 3.42 -3.43
CA ASP A 78 -15.75 4.76 -3.95
C ASP A 78 -16.47 5.64 -2.93
N ARG A 79 -17.49 5.10 -2.24
CA ARG A 79 -18.20 5.81 -1.16
C ARG A 79 -17.29 6.17 0.02
N LYS A 80 -16.40 5.25 0.42
CA LYS A 80 -15.50 5.48 1.57
C LYS A 80 -14.40 6.46 1.27
N LEU A 81 -13.85 6.41 0.05
CA LEU A 81 -12.84 7.36 -0.40
C LEU A 81 -13.40 8.79 -0.55
N ALA A 82 -14.71 8.93 -0.78
CA ALA A 82 -15.38 10.24 -0.89
C ALA A 82 -15.50 10.98 0.46
N HIS A 83 -15.21 10.34 1.59
CA HIS A 83 -15.31 10.97 2.89
C HIS A 83 -14.27 12.08 3.07
N GLU A 84 -14.65 13.21 3.63
CA GLU A 84 -13.78 14.41 3.77
C GLU A 84 -12.49 14.17 4.58
N ARG A 85 -12.48 13.18 5.49
CA ARG A 85 -11.30 12.79 6.28
C ARG A 85 -10.51 11.63 5.70
N ALA A 86 -10.92 11.05 4.57
CA ALA A 86 -10.16 10.00 3.91
C ALA A 86 -8.85 10.58 3.36
N ARG A 87 -7.70 10.04 3.80
CA ARG A 87 -6.37 10.53 3.40
C ARG A 87 -5.51 9.48 2.75
N LEU A 88 -5.58 8.25 3.26
CA LEU A 88 -4.77 7.15 2.75
C LEU A 88 -5.62 5.92 2.49
N MET A 89 -5.22 5.13 1.51
CA MET A 89 -5.62 3.75 1.34
C MET A 89 -4.39 2.84 1.44
N LEU A 90 -4.43 1.84 2.31
CA LEU A 90 -3.40 0.80 2.39
C LEU A 90 -3.86 -0.42 1.61
N LEU A 91 -3.18 -0.70 0.51
CA LEU A 91 -3.39 -1.87 -0.33
C LEU A 91 -2.33 -2.92 -0.01
N CYS A 92 -2.71 -4.19 0.10
CA CYS A 92 -1.79 -5.32 0.18
C CYS A 92 -1.73 -6.00 -1.19
N ASN A 93 -0.56 -6.00 -1.85
CA ASN A 93 -0.39 -6.46 -3.24
C ASN A 93 0.95 -7.21 -3.43
N PRO A 94 0.98 -8.53 -3.50
CA PRO A 94 -0.11 -9.50 -3.32
C PRO A 94 -0.73 -9.48 -1.93
N HIS A 95 -1.98 -9.91 -1.82
CA HIS A 95 -2.81 -9.72 -0.63
C HIS A 95 -2.59 -10.81 0.43
N ASN A 96 -2.26 -10.41 1.64
CA ASN A 96 -2.15 -11.23 2.83
C ASN A 96 -3.26 -10.86 3.85
N PRO A 97 -4.07 -11.81 4.37
CA PRO A 97 -3.98 -13.27 4.23
C PRO A 97 -4.80 -13.86 3.07
N GLY A 98 -5.50 -13.06 2.29
CA GLY A 98 -6.44 -13.54 1.27
C GLY A 98 -5.82 -14.31 0.11
N GLY A 99 -4.49 -14.30 -0.03
CA GLY A 99 -3.78 -15.06 -1.07
C GLY A 99 -4.06 -14.57 -2.49
N ARG A 100 -4.51 -13.31 -2.66
CA ARG A 100 -4.84 -12.74 -3.98
C ARG A 100 -3.62 -12.07 -4.60
N VAL A 101 -3.36 -12.38 -5.86
CA VAL A 101 -2.55 -11.58 -6.76
C VAL A 101 -3.50 -10.74 -7.60
N TRP A 102 -3.53 -9.43 -7.37
CA TRP A 102 -4.45 -8.54 -8.06
C TRP A 102 -4.07 -8.40 -9.54
N THR A 103 -5.06 -8.45 -10.42
CA THR A 103 -4.86 -8.18 -11.84
C THR A 103 -4.56 -6.71 -12.07
N ARG A 104 -3.85 -6.38 -13.16
CA ARG A 104 -3.60 -4.98 -13.55
C ARG A 104 -4.89 -4.17 -13.66
N LYS A 105 -6.00 -4.79 -14.10
CA LYS A 105 -7.32 -4.13 -14.20
C LYS A 105 -7.86 -3.75 -12.81
N GLU A 106 -7.76 -4.64 -11.83
CA GLU A 106 -8.16 -4.36 -10.45
C GLU A 106 -7.31 -3.24 -9.84
N LEU A 107 -6.00 -3.27 -10.05
CA LEU A 107 -5.09 -2.23 -9.56
C LEU A 107 -5.38 -0.86 -10.18
N ILE A 108 -5.65 -0.81 -11.50
CA ILE A 108 -6.06 0.42 -12.18
C ILE A 108 -7.37 0.96 -11.58
N ALA A 109 -8.37 0.11 -11.35
CA ALA A 109 -9.64 0.54 -10.79
C ALA A 109 -9.47 1.18 -9.40
N VAL A 110 -8.72 0.54 -8.51
CA VAL A 110 -8.41 1.07 -7.17
C VAL A 110 -7.64 2.38 -7.25
N ALA A 111 -6.56 2.43 -8.04
CA ALA A 111 -5.75 3.63 -8.19
C ALA A 111 -6.54 4.80 -8.77
N SER A 112 -7.42 4.54 -9.75
CA SER A 112 -8.29 5.56 -10.33
C SER A 112 -9.27 6.15 -9.31
N LEU A 113 -9.83 5.32 -8.43
CA LEU A 113 -10.70 5.79 -7.35
C LEU A 113 -9.91 6.64 -6.34
N CYS A 114 -8.70 6.22 -5.98
CA CYS A 114 -7.85 7.01 -5.09
C CYS A 114 -7.52 8.40 -5.70
N VAL A 115 -7.15 8.44 -6.99
CA VAL A 115 -6.91 9.71 -7.71
C VAL A 115 -8.15 10.57 -7.77
N LYS A 116 -9.32 9.98 -8.12
CA LYS A 116 -10.62 10.67 -8.18
C LYS A 116 -10.94 11.45 -6.90
N HIS A 117 -10.63 10.86 -5.74
CA HIS A 117 -10.95 11.43 -4.42
C HIS A 117 -9.76 12.13 -3.74
N GLY A 118 -8.60 12.24 -4.40
CA GLY A 118 -7.41 12.85 -3.81
C GLY A 118 -6.84 12.09 -2.61
N VAL A 119 -7.09 10.78 -2.52
CA VAL A 119 -6.58 9.89 -1.48
C VAL A 119 -5.27 9.28 -1.94
N GLN A 120 -4.24 9.31 -1.09
CA GLN A 120 -2.94 8.72 -1.39
C GLN A 120 -3.01 7.18 -1.32
N LEU A 121 -2.56 6.49 -2.36
CA LEU A 121 -2.49 5.03 -2.39
C LEU A 121 -1.12 4.54 -1.90
N VAL A 122 -1.12 3.74 -0.85
CA VAL A 122 0.08 3.08 -0.29
C VAL A 122 -0.04 1.58 -0.52
N SER A 123 0.89 0.99 -1.25
CA SER A 123 0.89 -0.43 -1.58
C SER A 123 1.99 -1.17 -0.82
N ASP A 124 1.59 -2.12 0.02
CA ASP A 124 2.50 -3.08 0.62
C ASP A 124 2.75 -4.22 -0.37
N GLU A 125 3.96 -4.25 -0.91
CA GLU A 125 4.37 -5.21 -1.95
C GLU A 125 5.45 -6.18 -1.47
N ILE A 126 5.53 -6.41 -0.15
CA ILE A 126 6.54 -7.31 0.44
C ILE A 126 6.47 -8.75 -0.11
N HIS A 127 5.31 -9.18 -0.61
CA HIS A 127 5.08 -10.50 -1.17
C HIS A 127 5.19 -10.57 -2.71
N GLY A 128 5.63 -9.49 -3.37
CA GLY A 128 5.66 -9.39 -4.84
C GLY A 128 6.38 -10.54 -5.55
N GLU A 129 7.47 -11.03 -4.97
CA GLU A 129 8.26 -12.14 -5.53
C GLU A 129 7.79 -13.54 -5.07
N LEU A 130 6.69 -13.63 -4.30
CA LEU A 130 6.17 -14.89 -3.74
C LEU A 130 4.87 -15.34 -4.44
N THR A 131 4.70 -15.05 -5.71
CA THR A 131 3.53 -15.51 -6.46
C THR A 131 3.67 -16.99 -6.83
N LEU A 132 2.56 -17.73 -6.65
CA LEU A 132 2.50 -19.16 -6.92
C LEU A 132 1.76 -19.43 -8.25
N HIS A 133 2.05 -20.60 -8.82
CA HIS A 133 1.49 -21.03 -10.11
C HIS A 133 1.77 -20.02 -11.22
N ASN A 134 0.88 -19.80 -12.13
CA ASN A 134 1.05 -18.86 -13.23
C ASN A 134 0.58 -17.43 -12.94
N ASN A 135 0.42 -17.06 -11.65
CA ASN A 135 0.04 -15.72 -11.28
C ASN A 135 1.22 -14.75 -11.46
N ARG A 136 0.95 -13.64 -12.11
CA ARG A 136 1.96 -12.62 -12.36
C ARG A 136 1.68 -11.38 -11.50
N TYR A 137 2.58 -11.12 -10.57
CA TYR A 137 2.55 -9.87 -9.80
C TYR A 137 2.77 -8.65 -10.71
N THR A 138 2.00 -7.60 -10.45
CA THR A 138 2.12 -6.30 -11.11
C THR A 138 2.45 -5.26 -10.04
N PRO A 139 3.66 -4.66 -10.04
CA PRO A 139 3.97 -3.55 -9.15
C PRO A 139 3.04 -2.36 -9.42
N ILE A 140 2.52 -1.73 -8.36
CA ILE A 140 1.61 -0.59 -8.51
C ILE A 140 2.28 0.58 -9.27
N GLY A 141 3.58 0.76 -9.09
CA GLY A 141 4.36 1.79 -9.76
C GLY A 141 4.55 1.60 -11.27
N THR A 142 4.06 0.46 -11.85
CA THR A 142 4.07 0.21 -13.31
C THR A 142 2.74 0.57 -13.98
N LEU A 143 1.78 1.08 -13.24
CA LEU A 143 0.52 1.59 -13.77
C LEU A 143 0.78 2.85 -14.64
N PRO A 144 -0.21 3.30 -15.44
CA PRO A 144 -0.10 4.57 -16.16
C PRO A 144 0.37 5.71 -15.27
N GLU A 145 1.16 6.64 -15.80
CA GLU A 145 1.82 7.71 -15.01
C GLU A 145 0.84 8.52 -14.18
N GLU A 146 -0.33 8.84 -14.72
CA GLU A 146 -1.40 9.58 -14.04
C GLU A 146 -1.94 8.87 -12.79
N LEU A 147 -1.76 7.55 -12.68
CA LEU A 147 -2.14 6.74 -11.54
C LEU A 147 -0.95 6.48 -10.63
N SER A 148 0.18 6.09 -11.22
CA SER A 148 1.38 5.71 -10.46
C SER A 148 2.04 6.89 -9.74
N ALA A 149 1.86 8.12 -10.22
CA ALA A 149 2.32 9.33 -9.55
C ALA A 149 1.68 9.52 -8.15
N ASN A 150 0.45 9.02 -7.96
CA ASN A 150 -0.26 9.04 -6.66
C ASN A 150 0.00 7.78 -5.82
N THR A 151 1.07 7.03 -6.08
CA THR A 151 1.35 5.80 -5.35
C THR A 151 2.63 5.87 -4.53
N ILE A 152 2.61 5.21 -3.37
CA ILE A 152 3.79 4.93 -2.55
C ILE A 152 3.86 3.41 -2.41
N THR A 153 5.01 2.83 -2.77
CA THR A 153 5.23 1.39 -2.66
C THR A 153 6.15 1.09 -1.50
N CYS A 154 5.74 0.18 -0.61
CA CYS A 154 6.58 -0.38 0.43
C CYS A 154 6.98 -1.81 0.02
N CYS A 155 8.27 -2.08 -0.14
CA CYS A 155 8.77 -3.39 -0.56
C CYS A 155 10.01 -3.80 0.24
N SER A 156 10.27 -5.11 0.27
CA SER A 156 11.40 -5.67 0.99
C SER A 156 11.81 -7.02 0.42
N PRO A 157 13.10 -7.35 0.37
CA PRO A 157 13.57 -8.67 -0.02
C PRO A 157 13.36 -9.74 1.07
N THR A 158 12.98 -9.33 2.27
CA THR A 158 13.03 -10.19 3.47
C THR A 158 12.14 -11.43 3.38
N LYS A 159 10.99 -11.36 2.71
CA LYS A 159 10.09 -12.52 2.53
C LYS A 159 10.57 -13.43 1.41
N ALA A 160 10.92 -12.87 0.27
CA ALA A 160 11.37 -13.64 -0.89
C ALA A 160 12.67 -14.41 -0.65
N PHE A 161 13.60 -13.83 0.12
CA PHE A 161 14.91 -14.40 0.38
C PHE A 161 15.08 -14.98 1.79
N ASN A 162 14.01 -15.03 2.60
CA ASN A 162 14.03 -15.53 3.98
C ASN A 162 15.11 -14.86 4.86
N ILE A 163 15.23 -13.55 4.76
CA ILE A 163 16.25 -12.73 5.45
C ILE A 163 15.64 -11.70 6.40
N ALA A 164 14.54 -12.05 7.07
CA ALA A 164 13.81 -11.12 7.95
C ALA A 164 14.70 -10.50 9.05
N GLY A 165 15.72 -11.20 9.52
CA GLY A 165 16.66 -10.71 10.53
C GLY A 165 17.54 -9.55 10.07
N LEU A 166 17.68 -9.30 8.77
CA LEU A 166 18.46 -8.17 8.24
C LEU A 166 17.72 -6.83 8.33
N GLN A 167 16.43 -6.83 8.63
CA GLN A 167 15.62 -5.63 8.87
C GLN A 167 15.81 -4.54 7.80
N ILE A 168 15.56 -4.88 6.56
CA ILE A 168 15.67 -3.97 5.41
C ILE A 168 14.37 -3.88 4.64
N ALA A 169 13.95 -2.68 4.30
CA ALA A 169 12.84 -2.39 3.40
C ALA A 169 13.07 -1.06 2.67
N ASN A 170 12.26 -0.82 1.66
CA ASN A 170 12.30 0.39 0.85
C ASN A 170 10.90 0.99 0.74
N ILE A 171 10.83 2.32 0.78
CA ILE A 171 9.68 3.08 0.32
C ILE A 171 10.06 3.67 -1.04
N VAL A 172 9.28 3.41 -2.06
CA VAL A 172 9.45 4.00 -3.39
C VAL A 172 8.34 5.03 -3.59
N CYS A 173 8.72 6.27 -3.81
CA CYS A 173 7.80 7.39 -4.02
C CYS A 173 8.41 8.39 -5.01
N LYS A 174 7.74 8.63 -6.13
CA LYS A 174 8.23 9.55 -7.17
C LYS A 174 8.08 11.03 -6.80
N GLU A 175 7.06 11.40 -6.01
CA GLU A 175 6.79 12.80 -5.67
C GLU A 175 7.78 13.33 -4.62
N PRO A 176 8.65 14.31 -4.97
CA PRO A 176 9.72 14.78 -4.08
C PRO A 176 9.20 15.36 -2.75
N LYS A 177 8.10 16.12 -2.78
CA LYS A 177 7.53 16.73 -1.57
C LYS A 177 6.99 15.68 -0.61
N VAL A 178 6.41 14.61 -1.13
CA VAL A 178 5.93 13.48 -0.33
C VAL A 178 7.12 12.74 0.28
N ARG A 179 8.17 12.48 -0.50
CA ARG A 179 9.41 11.86 0.01
C ARG A 179 10.04 12.67 1.15
N GLU A 180 10.13 13.99 1.00
CA GLU A 180 10.68 14.86 2.06
C GLU A 180 9.88 14.73 3.36
N ARG A 181 8.54 14.73 3.28
CA ARG A 181 7.68 14.54 4.46
C ARG A 181 7.90 13.18 5.11
N ILE A 182 8.03 12.11 4.31
CA ILE A 182 8.29 10.76 4.83
C ILE A 182 9.67 10.69 5.49
N ASN A 183 10.72 11.22 4.86
CA ASN A 183 12.07 11.29 5.44
C ASN A 183 12.05 12.03 6.79
N ARG A 184 11.37 13.18 6.85
CA ARG A 184 11.23 13.92 8.11
C ARG A 184 10.51 13.10 9.18
N ALA A 185 9.47 12.34 8.82
CA ALA A 185 8.75 11.49 9.78
C ALA A 185 9.58 10.31 10.30
N ILE A 186 10.51 9.79 9.48
CA ILE A 186 11.47 8.75 9.89
C ILE A 186 12.50 9.34 10.86
N ASN A 187 13.06 10.51 10.55
CA ASN A 187 14.20 11.10 11.27
C ASN A 187 13.77 11.97 12.46
N ILE A 188 12.47 12.08 12.76
CA ILE A 188 11.98 12.97 13.84
C ILE A 188 12.41 12.52 15.24
N ASN A 189 12.98 11.34 15.37
CA ASN A 189 13.46 10.78 16.63
C ASN A 189 15.00 10.79 16.73
N GLU A 190 15.69 11.39 15.77
CA GLU A 190 17.14 11.63 15.78
C GLU A 190 17.43 13.06 16.28
#